data_0cd85b2070b3687202288f3d67bbc3c2
#
_entry.id   0cd85b2070b3687202288f3d67bbc3c2
#
_cell.length_a   1.000
_cell.length_b   1.000
_cell.length_c   1.000
_cell.angle_alpha   90.00
_cell.angle_beta   90.00
_cell.angle_gamma   90.00
#
_symmetry.space_group_name_H-M   'P 1'
#
loop_
_entity.id
_entity.type
_entity.pdbx_description
1 polymer ?
#
loop_
_entity_poly.entity_id
_entity_poly.type
_entity_poly.pdbx_seq_one_letter_code
_entity_poly.pdbx_strand_id
1 'polypeptide(L)'
;MKGRLYSGWVVVRVAAVKHGVEVDAFNPSTQTLHRWVAARCIVALPIFVAARVVENAPDFLRQAAASTRYAPWLVANIHIKAPLQDRPGPAPSWDNVIYGGLGESSTSTGSGLGYVDATHQSLLPVPGATVLTHYRALGDVPQGCTQLMDTPWATWRDTILAELGQAHPDIRAKATRIDITRYGHAMAVPVPSKSGQIGLWPSSSVHNKLLNKEQAVFSTGPLAFAHSDWAGYSVFEEAFTLGHMAGHVA
;
A
#
# COMPACT_ATOMS: atom_id res chain seq x y z
N MET A 1 6.74 6.74 28.13
CA MET A 1 5.28 6.45 28.12
C MET A 1 5.07 5.15 27.39
N LYS A 2 4.50 4.12 28.02
CA LYS A 2 4.03 2.94 27.27
C LYS A 2 2.87 3.40 26.41
N GLY A 3 3.06 3.48 25.10
CA GLY A 3 2.02 3.81 24.13
C GLY A 3 0.85 2.82 24.29
N ARG A 4 -0.35 3.32 24.28
CA ARG A 4 -1.56 2.47 24.29
C ARG A 4 -1.91 2.17 22.84
N LEU A 5 -1.66 0.93 22.42
CA LEU A 5 -2.09 0.41 21.13
C LEU A 5 -3.39 -0.37 21.31
N TYR A 6 -4.42 0.01 20.57
CA TYR A 6 -5.69 -0.68 20.53
C TYR A 6 -5.86 -1.34 19.15
N SER A 7 -5.51 -2.62 19.05
CA SER A 7 -5.68 -3.41 17.83
C SER A 7 -7.10 -3.99 17.74
N GLY A 8 -7.51 -4.39 16.54
CA GLY A 8 -8.80 -5.02 16.28
C GLY A 8 -9.99 -4.05 16.22
N TRP A 9 -9.75 -2.75 16.15
CA TRP A 9 -10.77 -1.72 15.99
C TRP A 9 -10.78 -1.13 14.60
N VAL A 10 -11.94 -1.02 14.00
CA VAL A 10 -12.16 -0.38 12.70
C VAL A 10 -12.78 0.99 12.94
N VAL A 11 -12.03 2.05 12.63
CA VAL A 11 -12.53 3.43 12.76
C VAL A 11 -13.62 3.65 11.71
N VAL A 12 -14.77 4.11 12.17
CA VAL A 12 -15.95 4.36 11.32
C VAL A 12 -16.34 5.84 11.25
N ARG A 13 -15.89 6.66 12.21
CA ARG A 13 -16.15 8.10 12.24
C ARG A 13 -15.03 8.83 12.99
N VAL A 14 -14.64 9.97 12.47
CA VAL A 14 -13.77 10.96 13.14
C VAL A 14 -14.44 12.32 13.02
N ALA A 15 -14.78 12.95 14.13
CA ALA A 15 -15.46 14.25 14.13
C ALA A 15 -14.72 15.28 14.97
N ALA A 16 -14.45 16.44 14.39
CA ALA A 16 -14.05 17.61 15.15
C ALA A 16 -15.28 18.17 15.87
N VAL A 17 -15.20 18.34 17.19
CA VAL A 17 -16.26 18.87 18.04
C VAL A 17 -15.77 20.12 18.79
N LYS A 18 -16.67 20.82 19.48
CA LYS A 18 -16.37 22.10 20.13
C LYS A 18 -15.11 22.08 21.03
N HIS A 19 -14.84 20.96 21.67
CA HIS A 19 -13.75 20.84 22.65
C HIS A 19 -12.78 19.70 22.35
N GLY A 20 -12.60 19.32 21.07
CA GLY A 20 -11.66 18.28 20.68
C GLY A 20 -12.13 17.42 19.52
N VAL A 21 -11.91 16.14 19.60
CA VAL A 21 -12.21 15.16 18.55
C VAL A 21 -12.90 13.96 19.18
N GLU A 22 -13.95 13.47 18.52
CA GLU A 22 -14.55 12.17 18.79
C GLU A 22 -14.13 11.18 17.69
N VAL A 23 -13.70 9.99 18.11
CA VAL A 23 -13.36 8.88 17.23
C VAL A 23 -14.23 7.69 17.57
N ASP A 24 -15.10 7.28 16.65
CA ASP A 24 -15.92 6.08 16.81
C ASP A 24 -15.29 4.92 16.06
N ALA A 25 -15.15 3.79 16.73
CA ALA A 25 -14.65 2.59 16.11
C ALA A 25 -15.44 1.35 16.53
N PHE A 26 -15.53 0.41 15.61
CA PHE A 26 -16.22 -0.87 15.77
C PHE A 26 -15.22 -2.00 15.94
N ASN A 27 -15.47 -2.88 16.90
CA ASN A 27 -14.71 -4.11 17.07
C ASN A 27 -15.50 -5.29 16.51
N PRO A 28 -15.06 -5.89 15.37
CA PRO A 28 -15.78 -7.01 14.74
C PRO A 28 -15.81 -8.27 15.60
N SER A 29 -14.81 -8.48 16.46
CA SER A 29 -14.74 -9.69 17.29
C SER A 29 -15.73 -9.66 18.46
N THR A 30 -15.95 -8.48 19.05
CA THR A 30 -16.86 -8.30 20.18
C THR A 30 -18.20 -7.72 19.77
N GLN A 31 -18.37 -7.30 18.51
CA GLN A 31 -19.56 -6.65 17.97
C GLN A 31 -19.95 -5.38 18.77
N THR A 32 -18.92 -4.64 19.25
CA THR A 32 -19.11 -3.43 20.08
C THR A 32 -18.64 -2.19 19.35
N LEU A 33 -19.31 -1.09 19.61
CA LEU A 33 -18.90 0.25 19.20
C LEU A 33 -18.31 0.99 20.40
N HIS A 34 -17.19 1.66 20.20
CA HIS A 34 -16.54 2.46 21.23
C HIS A 34 -16.21 3.85 20.73
N ARG A 35 -16.33 4.86 21.60
CA ARG A 35 -15.95 6.24 21.33
C ARG A 35 -14.75 6.66 22.17
N TRP A 36 -13.74 7.17 21.50
CA TRP A 36 -12.64 7.89 22.14
C TRP A 36 -12.85 9.39 21.98
N VAL A 37 -12.53 10.14 23.02
CA VAL A 37 -12.52 11.60 23.02
C VAL A 37 -11.10 12.07 23.30
N ALA A 38 -10.60 12.98 22.48
CA ALA A 38 -9.26 13.52 22.58
C ALA A 38 -9.24 15.02 22.27
N ALA A 39 -8.22 15.74 22.76
CA ALA A 39 -8.04 17.15 22.42
C ALA A 39 -7.70 17.32 20.94
N ARG A 40 -6.90 16.42 20.38
CA ARG A 40 -6.43 16.42 18.97
C ARG A 40 -6.36 14.99 18.43
N CYS A 41 -6.38 14.85 17.12
CA CYS A 41 -6.28 13.57 16.43
C CYS A 41 -5.41 13.67 15.18
N ILE A 42 -4.49 12.71 15.02
CA ILE A 42 -3.78 12.50 13.76
C ILE A 42 -4.51 11.40 12.99
N VAL A 43 -5.03 11.76 11.83
CA VAL A 43 -5.70 10.83 10.89
C VAL A 43 -4.63 10.25 9.98
N ALA A 44 -4.06 9.10 10.36
CA ALA A 44 -3.02 8.40 9.63
C ALA A 44 -3.63 7.29 8.73
N LEU A 45 -4.59 7.67 7.90
CA LEU A 45 -5.34 6.79 7.01
C LEU A 45 -5.10 7.16 5.55
N PRO A 46 -5.21 6.19 4.62
CA PRO A 46 -5.25 6.49 3.19
C PRO A 46 -6.28 7.58 2.89
N ILE A 47 -5.97 8.46 1.94
CA ILE A 47 -6.80 9.65 1.64
C ILE A 47 -8.26 9.25 1.36
N PHE A 48 -8.48 8.18 0.56
CA PHE A 48 -9.82 7.72 0.21
C PHE A 48 -10.61 7.16 1.41
N VAL A 49 -9.92 6.64 2.43
CA VAL A 49 -10.53 6.19 3.68
C VAL A 49 -10.82 7.41 4.57
N ALA A 50 -9.83 8.29 4.75
CA ALA A 50 -9.98 9.50 5.55
C ALA A 50 -11.18 10.34 5.10
N ALA A 51 -11.34 10.52 3.78
CA ALA A 51 -12.46 11.30 3.23
C ALA A 51 -13.85 10.69 3.50
N ARG A 52 -13.91 9.40 3.84
CA ARG A 52 -15.18 8.71 4.17
C ARG A 52 -15.50 8.72 5.66
N VAL A 53 -14.45 8.65 6.51
CA VAL A 53 -14.65 8.52 7.97
C VAL A 53 -14.60 9.86 8.68
N VAL A 54 -13.97 10.89 8.10
CA VAL A 54 -13.93 12.23 8.67
C VAL A 54 -15.26 12.94 8.39
N GLU A 55 -15.98 13.21 9.47
CA GLU A 55 -17.26 13.95 9.39
C GLU A 55 -16.99 15.39 8.96
N ASN A 56 -17.80 15.89 8.03
CA ASN A 56 -17.61 17.20 7.42
C ASN A 56 -16.19 17.38 6.86
N ALA A 57 -15.70 16.37 6.14
CA ALA A 57 -14.37 16.36 5.55
C ALA A 57 -14.02 17.71 4.90
N PRO A 58 -12.86 18.32 5.20
CA PRO A 58 -12.49 19.61 4.63
C PRO A 58 -12.30 19.52 3.10
N ASP A 59 -12.42 20.66 2.42
CA ASP A 59 -12.37 20.72 0.95
C ASP A 59 -11.10 20.11 0.39
N PHE A 60 -9.96 20.38 1.00
CA PHE A 60 -8.68 19.83 0.55
C PHE A 60 -8.66 18.30 0.61
N LEU A 61 -9.27 17.69 1.63
CA LEU A 61 -9.36 16.23 1.76
C LEU A 61 -10.28 15.63 0.71
N ARG A 62 -11.44 16.26 0.46
CA ARG A 62 -12.38 15.83 -0.59
C ARG A 62 -11.76 15.92 -1.98
N GLN A 63 -11.06 17.02 -2.28
CA GLN A 63 -10.36 17.23 -3.55
C GLN A 63 -9.22 16.22 -3.73
N ALA A 64 -8.41 15.99 -2.69
CA ALA A 64 -7.37 14.99 -2.72
C ALA A 64 -7.95 13.59 -3.00
N ALA A 65 -9.03 13.21 -2.31
CA ALA A 65 -9.67 11.91 -2.50
C ALA A 65 -10.24 11.74 -3.93
N ALA A 66 -10.75 12.81 -4.53
CA ALA A 66 -11.28 12.79 -5.90
C ALA A 66 -10.17 12.74 -6.97
N SER A 67 -8.99 13.27 -6.68
CA SER A 67 -7.88 13.36 -7.64
C SER A 67 -6.85 12.24 -7.52
N THR A 68 -6.72 11.61 -6.35
CA THR A 68 -5.77 10.53 -6.12
C THR A 68 -6.17 9.28 -6.90
N ARG A 69 -5.23 8.77 -7.70
CA ARG A 69 -5.36 7.48 -8.37
C ARG A 69 -4.58 6.42 -7.59
N TYR A 70 -5.08 5.19 -7.61
CA TYR A 70 -4.43 4.05 -6.97
C TYR A 70 -4.20 2.94 -7.98
N ALA A 71 -3.03 2.33 -7.92
CA ALA A 71 -2.75 1.10 -8.64
C ALA A 71 -3.16 -0.10 -7.77
N PRO A 72 -4.01 -1.00 -8.28
CA PRO A 72 -4.28 -2.27 -7.62
C PRO A 72 -3.05 -3.19 -7.75
N TRP A 73 -2.75 -3.94 -6.69
CA TRP A 73 -1.64 -4.89 -6.65
C TRP A 73 -2.08 -6.23 -6.10
N LEU A 74 -1.51 -7.28 -6.70
CA LEU A 74 -1.53 -8.61 -6.14
C LEU A 74 -0.14 -8.91 -5.54
N VAL A 75 -0.13 -9.41 -4.32
CA VAL A 75 1.08 -9.90 -3.64
C VAL A 75 0.86 -11.37 -3.30
N ALA A 76 1.77 -12.23 -3.73
CA ALA A 76 1.70 -13.64 -3.44
C ALA A 76 2.93 -14.12 -2.68
N ASN A 77 2.72 -14.71 -1.51
CA ASN A 77 3.77 -15.39 -0.75
C ASN A 77 3.75 -16.88 -1.09
N ILE A 78 4.81 -17.34 -1.75
CA ILE A 78 4.98 -18.72 -2.19
C ILE A 78 5.97 -19.41 -1.25
N HIS A 79 5.47 -20.34 -0.43
CA HIS A 79 6.31 -21.17 0.45
C HIS A 79 6.91 -22.33 -0.35
N ILE A 80 8.21 -22.40 -0.36
CA ILE A 80 8.97 -23.51 -1.00
C ILE A 80 9.65 -24.38 0.03
N LYS A 81 9.61 -25.70 -0.17
CA LYS A 81 10.18 -26.70 0.76
C LYS A 81 11.68 -26.93 0.62
N ALA A 82 12.27 -26.43 -0.46
CA ALA A 82 13.69 -26.60 -0.78
C ALA A 82 14.15 -25.49 -1.73
N PRO A 83 15.46 -25.21 -1.83
CA PRO A 83 16.01 -24.25 -2.77
C PRO A 83 15.58 -24.56 -4.20
N LEU A 84 15.27 -23.52 -4.98
CA LEU A 84 14.96 -23.66 -6.41
C LEU A 84 16.24 -23.94 -7.21
N GLN A 85 16.07 -24.59 -8.35
CA GLN A 85 17.14 -24.77 -9.30
C GLN A 85 17.43 -23.42 -9.97
N ASP A 86 18.66 -22.96 -9.81
CA ASP A 86 19.11 -21.72 -10.42
C ASP A 86 19.37 -21.92 -11.91
N ARG A 87 19.13 -20.89 -12.68
CA ARG A 87 19.56 -20.81 -14.07
C ARG A 87 21.08 -20.54 -14.13
N PRO A 88 21.76 -20.98 -15.20
CA PRO A 88 23.11 -20.51 -15.47
C PRO A 88 23.13 -18.97 -15.60
N GLY A 89 24.02 -18.33 -14.87
CA GLY A 89 24.13 -16.87 -14.86
C GLY A 89 24.49 -16.32 -13.47
N PRO A 90 24.20 -15.05 -13.22
CA PRO A 90 24.38 -14.44 -11.91
C PRO A 90 23.55 -15.14 -10.83
N ALA A 91 24.08 -15.20 -9.62
CA ALA A 91 23.35 -15.72 -8.48
C ALA A 91 22.07 -14.88 -8.23
N PRO A 92 20.98 -15.51 -7.74
CA PRO A 92 19.78 -14.78 -7.34
C PRO A 92 20.12 -13.68 -6.33
N SER A 93 19.42 -12.57 -6.43
CA SER A 93 19.53 -11.45 -5.52
C SER A 93 18.32 -11.35 -4.58
N TRP A 94 18.33 -10.35 -3.73
CA TRP A 94 17.19 -10.01 -2.89
C TRP A 94 15.92 -9.82 -3.72
N ASP A 95 15.98 -9.00 -4.78
CA ASP A 95 14.87 -8.68 -5.68
C ASP A 95 15.22 -9.15 -7.09
N ASN A 96 14.36 -9.97 -7.68
CA ASN A 96 14.58 -10.65 -8.94
C ASN A 96 13.47 -10.29 -9.92
N VAL A 97 13.83 -9.62 -11.00
CA VAL A 97 12.90 -9.24 -12.07
C VAL A 97 12.92 -10.29 -13.18
N ILE A 98 11.75 -10.78 -13.57
CA ILE A 98 11.58 -11.65 -14.73
C ILE A 98 11.27 -10.77 -15.94
N TYR A 99 12.29 -10.48 -16.71
CA TYR A 99 12.15 -9.68 -17.92
C TYR A 99 11.59 -10.51 -19.09
N GLY A 100 10.69 -9.92 -19.88
CA GLY A 100 10.09 -10.61 -21.02
C GLY A 100 9.05 -11.67 -20.64
N GLY A 101 8.35 -11.49 -19.52
CA GLY A 101 7.31 -12.41 -19.02
C GLY A 101 6.30 -12.84 -20.10
N LEU A 102 5.45 -13.82 -19.82
CA LEU A 102 4.57 -14.53 -20.76
C LEU A 102 3.85 -13.61 -21.78
N GLY A 103 4.58 -13.30 -22.88
CA GLY A 103 4.13 -12.61 -24.07
C GLY A 103 3.97 -11.09 -23.92
N GLU A 104 4.55 -10.34 -24.84
CA GLU A 104 4.31 -8.90 -25.03
C GLU A 104 2.83 -8.53 -25.26
N SER A 105 1.95 -9.54 -25.30
CA SER A 105 0.49 -9.41 -25.46
C SER A 105 -0.30 -9.38 -24.15
N SER A 106 0.35 -9.24 -23.01
CA SER A 106 -0.37 -9.33 -21.72
C SER A 106 -0.93 -7.98 -21.22
N THR A 107 -1.41 -7.15 -22.11
CA THR A 107 -2.17 -5.93 -21.76
C THR A 107 -3.44 -6.22 -20.95
N SER A 108 -3.90 -7.48 -20.95
CA SER A 108 -5.14 -7.87 -20.26
C SER A 108 -4.97 -8.32 -18.81
N THR A 109 -3.75 -8.72 -18.38
CA THR A 109 -3.56 -9.26 -17.02
C THR A 109 -2.51 -8.53 -16.18
N GLY A 110 -1.94 -7.45 -16.69
CA GLY A 110 -0.77 -6.82 -16.08
C GLY A 110 0.47 -7.72 -16.16
N SER A 111 1.63 -7.17 -15.89
CA SER A 111 2.89 -7.92 -15.81
C SER A 111 3.28 -8.17 -14.37
N GLY A 112 3.88 -9.33 -14.09
CA GLY A 112 4.59 -9.54 -12.83
C GLY A 112 5.84 -8.67 -12.80
N LEU A 113 6.14 -8.14 -11.63
CA LEU A 113 7.36 -7.34 -11.40
C LEU A 113 8.53 -8.22 -10.93
N GLY A 114 8.30 -9.53 -10.81
CA GLY A 114 9.28 -10.45 -10.26
C GLY A 114 8.97 -10.88 -8.83
N TYR A 115 10.01 -11.18 -8.06
CA TYR A 115 9.85 -11.69 -6.70
C TYR A 115 11.03 -11.30 -5.80
N VAL A 116 10.76 -11.21 -4.51
CA VAL A 116 11.76 -11.11 -3.43
C VAL A 116 11.95 -12.48 -2.81
N ASP A 117 13.20 -12.84 -2.53
CA ASP A 117 13.57 -14.06 -1.79
C ASP A 117 13.86 -13.72 -0.32
N ALA A 118 13.03 -14.23 0.59
CA ALA A 118 13.18 -14.00 2.02
C ALA A 118 14.47 -14.60 2.62
N THR A 119 15.16 -15.51 1.92
CA THR A 119 16.46 -16.06 2.34
C THR A 119 17.48 -14.96 2.57
N HIS A 120 17.47 -13.91 1.76
CA HIS A 120 18.38 -12.78 1.89
C HIS A 120 18.17 -11.94 3.16
N GLN A 121 17.06 -12.12 3.86
CA GLN A 121 16.81 -11.50 5.17
C GLN A 121 17.27 -12.35 6.33
N SER A 122 17.67 -13.61 6.06
CA SER A 122 18.14 -14.51 7.08
C SER A 122 19.67 -14.58 7.08
N LEU A 123 20.25 -14.82 8.25
CA LEU A 123 21.69 -15.10 8.40
C LEU A 123 22.02 -16.59 8.25
N LEU A 124 21.12 -17.37 7.66
CA LEU A 124 21.33 -18.80 7.44
C LEU A 124 22.41 -19.03 6.37
N PRO A 125 23.47 -19.79 6.67
CA PRO A 125 24.57 -19.96 5.74
C PRO A 125 24.26 -20.96 4.60
N VAL A 126 23.17 -21.70 4.71
CA VAL A 126 22.81 -22.75 3.77
C VAL A 126 21.40 -22.48 3.23
N PRO A 127 21.22 -22.46 1.90
CA PRO A 127 19.89 -22.36 1.29
C PRO A 127 18.97 -23.48 1.77
N GLY A 128 17.72 -23.13 2.04
CA GLY A 128 16.73 -24.07 2.58
C GLY A 128 15.31 -23.75 2.11
N ALA A 129 14.35 -24.22 2.88
CA ALA A 129 12.97 -23.80 2.73
C ALA A 129 12.85 -22.29 2.99
N THR A 130 12.12 -21.57 2.13
CA THR A 130 11.95 -20.12 2.22
C THR A 130 10.61 -19.68 1.67
N VAL A 131 10.39 -18.37 1.63
CA VAL A 131 9.21 -17.75 1.02
C VAL A 131 9.68 -16.81 -0.08
N LEU A 132 9.07 -16.95 -1.26
CA LEU A 132 9.22 -15.99 -2.34
C LEU A 132 7.98 -15.07 -2.31
N THR A 133 8.20 -13.78 -2.35
CA THR A 133 7.12 -12.79 -2.43
C THR A 133 7.06 -12.23 -3.85
N HIS A 134 6.07 -12.69 -4.60
CA HIS A 134 5.82 -12.23 -5.98
C HIS A 134 4.89 -11.03 -5.97
N TYR A 135 5.14 -10.08 -6.88
CA TYR A 135 4.32 -8.88 -7.07
C TYR A 135 3.77 -8.79 -8.48
N ARG A 136 2.54 -8.31 -8.59
CA ARG A 136 1.91 -7.98 -9.86
C ARG A 136 1.16 -6.66 -9.73
N ALA A 137 1.58 -5.67 -10.51
CA ALA A 137 0.90 -4.39 -10.62
C ALA A 137 -0.19 -4.45 -11.69
N LEU A 138 -1.35 -3.87 -11.40
CA LEU A 138 -2.51 -3.82 -12.30
C LEU A 138 -2.94 -2.37 -12.59
N GLY A 139 -2.03 -1.39 -12.35
CA GLY A 139 -2.33 0.03 -12.50
C GLY A 139 -2.61 0.45 -13.95
N ASP A 140 -1.95 -0.20 -14.91
CA ASP A 140 -2.11 0.07 -16.35
C ASP A 140 -3.17 -0.84 -17.01
N VAL A 141 -3.76 -1.75 -16.25
CA VAL A 141 -4.78 -2.67 -16.76
C VAL A 141 -6.15 -2.00 -16.69
N PRO A 142 -6.88 -1.92 -17.82
CA PRO A 142 -8.25 -1.47 -17.78
C PRO A 142 -9.08 -2.30 -16.77
N GLN A 143 -9.79 -1.63 -15.87
CA GLN A 143 -10.54 -2.29 -14.78
C GLN A 143 -9.70 -3.22 -13.90
N GLY A 144 -8.42 -2.91 -13.69
CA GLY A 144 -7.48 -3.75 -12.94
C GLY A 144 -7.95 -4.11 -11.52
N CYS A 145 -8.68 -3.21 -10.84
CA CYS A 145 -9.24 -3.50 -9.53
C CYS A 145 -10.34 -4.59 -9.61
N THR A 146 -11.25 -4.50 -10.58
CA THR A 146 -12.29 -5.50 -10.82
C THR A 146 -11.65 -6.86 -11.16
N GLN A 147 -10.69 -6.86 -12.08
CA GLN A 147 -9.96 -8.08 -12.43
C GLN A 147 -9.25 -8.69 -11.21
N LEU A 148 -8.59 -7.85 -10.39
CA LEU A 148 -7.92 -8.30 -9.19
C LEU A 148 -8.88 -9.03 -8.23
N MET A 149 -10.07 -8.48 -8.05
CA MET A 149 -11.05 -9.01 -7.09
C MET A 149 -11.82 -10.21 -7.62
N ASP A 150 -12.19 -10.20 -8.89
CA ASP A 150 -13.08 -11.19 -9.47
C ASP A 150 -12.34 -12.45 -9.98
N THR A 151 -11.05 -12.35 -10.28
CA THR A 151 -10.27 -13.51 -10.72
C THR A 151 -10.11 -14.52 -9.59
N PRO A 152 -10.47 -15.80 -9.81
CA PRO A 152 -10.35 -16.85 -8.80
C PRO A 152 -8.92 -17.07 -8.34
N TRP A 153 -8.74 -17.48 -7.09
CA TRP A 153 -7.43 -17.80 -6.50
C TRP A 153 -6.64 -18.81 -7.34
N ALA A 154 -7.30 -19.86 -7.83
CA ALA A 154 -6.65 -20.90 -8.65
C ALA A 154 -6.05 -20.33 -9.94
N THR A 155 -6.75 -19.40 -10.59
CA THR A 155 -6.26 -18.72 -11.80
C THR A 155 -5.05 -17.86 -11.50
N TRP A 156 -5.08 -17.08 -10.42
CA TRP A 156 -3.92 -16.30 -9.98
C TRP A 156 -2.73 -17.19 -9.65
N ARG A 157 -2.94 -18.26 -8.87
CA ARG A 157 -1.91 -19.26 -8.57
C ARG A 157 -1.24 -19.79 -9.84
N ASP A 158 -2.03 -20.21 -10.82
CA ASP A 158 -1.50 -20.82 -12.03
C ASP A 158 -0.76 -19.83 -12.92
N THR A 159 -1.24 -18.59 -12.98
CA THR A 159 -0.56 -17.48 -13.67
C THR A 159 0.82 -17.19 -13.03
N ILE A 160 0.86 -17.06 -11.70
CA ILE A 160 2.09 -16.78 -10.96
C ILE A 160 3.10 -17.92 -11.12
N LEU A 161 2.65 -19.17 -10.96
CA LEU A 161 3.52 -20.34 -11.09
C LEU A 161 3.99 -20.55 -12.55
N ALA A 162 3.21 -20.14 -13.53
CA ALA A 162 3.65 -20.19 -14.93
C ALA A 162 4.74 -19.12 -15.21
N GLU A 163 4.58 -17.92 -14.65
CA GLU A 163 5.56 -16.85 -14.76
C GLU A 163 6.88 -17.21 -14.08
N LEU A 164 6.81 -17.58 -12.80
CA LEU A 164 8.00 -18.00 -12.04
C LEU A 164 8.67 -19.26 -12.62
N GLY A 165 7.90 -20.14 -13.25
CA GLY A 165 8.37 -21.34 -13.92
C GLY A 165 9.34 -21.08 -15.09
N GLN A 166 9.33 -19.86 -15.66
CA GLN A 166 10.30 -19.47 -16.69
C GLN A 166 11.71 -19.32 -16.10
N ALA A 167 11.80 -18.81 -14.88
CA ALA A 167 13.07 -18.69 -14.16
C ALA A 167 13.41 -19.96 -13.38
N HIS A 168 12.41 -20.63 -12.82
CA HIS A 168 12.56 -21.77 -11.93
C HIS A 168 11.63 -22.92 -12.36
N PRO A 169 12.09 -23.81 -13.27
CA PRO A 169 11.24 -24.90 -13.81
C PRO A 169 10.66 -25.84 -12.75
N ASP A 170 11.32 -25.92 -11.59
CA ASP A 170 10.98 -26.79 -10.48
C ASP A 170 10.05 -26.14 -9.43
N ILE A 171 9.64 -24.88 -9.62
CA ILE A 171 8.80 -24.13 -8.66
C ILE A 171 7.52 -24.87 -8.31
N ARG A 172 6.83 -25.47 -9.31
CA ARG A 172 5.57 -26.19 -9.08
C ARG A 172 5.75 -27.43 -8.18
N ALA A 173 6.89 -28.10 -8.27
CA ALA A 173 7.19 -29.29 -7.46
C ALA A 173 7.61 -28.93 -6.03
N LYS A 174 8.13 -27.72 -5.84
CA LYS A 174 8.67 -27.24 -4.56
C LYS A 174 7.73 -26.33 -3.79
N ALA A 175 6.79 -25.68 -4.45
CA ALA A 175 5.77 -24.86 -3.79
C ALA A 175 4.83 -25.74 -2.95
N THR A 176 4.68 -25.40 -1.68
CA THR A 176 3.84 -26.13 -0.72
C THR A 176 2.58 -25.35 -0.33
N ARG A 177 2.65 -24.00 -0.40
CA ARG A 177 1.56 -23.11 -0.05
C ARG A 177 1.71 -21.79 -0.82
N ILE A 178 0.61 -21.19 -1.20
CA ILE A 178 0.55 -19.88 -1.82
C ILE A 178 -0.53 -19.05 -1.15
N ASP A 179 -0.13 -17.96 -0.53
CA ASP A 179 -1.02 -16.99 0.08
C ASP A 179 -1.10 -15.77 -0.83
N ILE A 180 -2.29 -15.44 -1.31
CA ILE A 180 -2.51 -14.30 -2.21
C ILE A 180 -3.26 -13.21 -1.47
N THR A 181 -2.65 -12.02 -1.42
CA THR A 181 -3.27 -10.80 -0.91
C THR A 181 -3.61 -9.87 -2.07
N ARG A 182 -4.82 -9.34 -2.06
CA ARG A 182 -5.37 -8.43 -3.06
C ARG A 182 -5.48 -7.04 -2.47
N TYR A 183 -4.71 -6.10 -3.01
CA TYR A 183 -4.72 -4.71 -2.60
C TYR A 183 -5.36 -3.86 -3.68
N GLY A 184 -6.64 -3.53 -3.54
CA GLY A 184 -7.38 -2.73 -4.54
C GLY A 184 -6.88 -1.29 -4.67
N HIS A 185 -6.27 -0.75 -3.61
CA HIS A 185 -5.72 0.61 -3.54
C HIS A 185 -4.32 0.55 -2.95
N ALA A 186 -3.43 -0.24 -3.55
CA ALA A 186 -2.11 -0.53 -2.98
C ALA A 186 -1.18 0.67 -3.01
N MET A 187 -1.07 1.33 -4.16
CA MET A 187 -0.07 2.37 -4.39
C MET A 187 -0.76 3.62 -4.93
N ALA A 188 -0.58 4.75 -4.26
CA ALA A 188 -0.91 6.04 -4.85
C ALA A 188 -0.03 6.28 -6.08
N VAL A 189 -0.65 6.66 -7.20
CA VAL A 189 0.01 6.89 -8.48
C VAL A 189 0.17 8.39 -8.69
N PRO A 190 1.42 8.90 -8.75
CA PRO A 190 1.65 10.30 -9.08
C PRO A 190 1.16 10.55 -10.51
N VAL A 191 0.33 11.58 -10.66
CA VAL A 191 -0.14 12.02 -11.98
C VAL A 191 0.47 13.37 -12.31
N PRO A 192 0.95 13.58 -13.56
CA PRO A 192 1.45 14.88 -13.98
C PRO A 192 0.32 15.93 -13.84
N SER A 193 0.61 17.04 -13.18
CA SER A 193 -0.33 18.15 -13.17
C SER A 193 -0.25 18.91 -14.49
N LYS A 194 -1.33 19.62 -14.84
CA LYS A 194 -1.36 20.50 -16.04
C LYS A 194 -0.31 21.62 -15.96
N SER A 195 0.27 21.88 -14.80
CA SER A 195 1.33 22.87 -14.56
C SER A 195 2.73 22.29 -14.62
N GLY A 196 2.90 21.03 -15.03
CA GLY A 196 4.22 20.37 -15.13
C GLY A 196 4.84 19.96 -13.78
N GLN A 197 4.13 20.14 -12.68
CA GLN A 197 4.57 19.65 -11.36
C GLN A 197 4.14 18.20 -11.16
N ILE A 198 5.07 17.37 -10.75
CA ILE A 198 4.78 15.99 -10.30
C ILE A 198 4.22 16.09 -8.89
N GLY A 199 2.96 15.71 -8.70
CA GLY A 199 2.36 15.70 -7.38
C GLY A 199 0.85 15.47 -7.45
N LEU A 200 0.31 14.87 -6.41
CA LEU A 200 -1.12 14.65 -6.25
C LEU A 200 -1.92 15.91 -6.00
N TRP A 201 -1.24 17.02 -5.75
CA TRP A 201 -1.89 18.24 -5.33
C TRP A 201 -1.95 19.27 -6.46
N PRO A 202 -3.13 19.88 -6.71
CA PRO A 202 -3.24 20.94 -7.70
C PRO A 202 -2.50 22.19 -7.20
N SER A 203 -1.49 22.53 -7.95
CA SER A 203 -0.86 23.83 -8.13
C SER A 203 -0.63 24.75 -6.92
N SER A 204 0.61 25.10 -6.80
CA SER A 204 1.17 26.44 -6.52
C SER A 204 0.65 27.26 -5.33
N SER A 205 -0.63 27.30 -5.00
CA SER A 205 -1.10 28.14 -3.90
C SER A 205 -1.02 27.47 -2.52
N VAL A 206 -1.20 26.18 -2.43
CA VAL A 206 -1.10 25.43 -1.17
C VAL A 206 0.32 24.90 -0.99
N HIS A 207 0.93 24.37 -2.05
CA HIS A 207 2.29 23.84 -2.00
C HIS A 207 3.33 24.94 -1.71
N ASN A 208 3.23 26.11 -2.36
CA ASN A 208 4.13 27.25 -2.07
C ASN A 208 3.88 27.91 -0.70
N LYS A 209 2.64 27.86 -0.19
CA LYS A 209 2.38 28.26 1.20
C LYS A 209 2.92 27.27 2.22
N LEU A 210 3.02 25.98 1.84
CA LEU A 210 3.48 24.90 2.69
C LEU A 210 5.01 24.75 2.68
N LEU A 211 5.68 25.03 1.56
CA LEU A 211 7.15 24.95 1.46
C LEU A 211 7.90 26.15 2.07
N ASN A 212 7.21 27.27 2.29
CA ASN A 212 7.86 28.50 2.81
C ASN A 212 7.77 28.70 4.31
N LYS A 213 7.24 27.75 5.07
CA LYS A 213 7.28 27.77 6.54
C LYS A 213 7.42 26.35 7.08
N GLU A 214 8.29 26.19 8.02
CA GLU A 214 8.83 25.01 8.69
C GLU A 214 7.83 23.91 9.17
N GLN A 215 6.56 23.91 8.76
CA GLN A 215 5.56 22.93 9.20
C GLN A 215 4.44 22.76 8.17
N ALA A 216 4.75 22.10 7.06
CA ALA A 216 3.72 21.78 6.06
C ALA A 216 2.91 20.53 6.45
N VAL A 217 2.02 20.65 7.42
CA VAL A 217 1.10 19.58 7.81
C VAL A 217 -0.29 19.89 7.31
N PHE A 218 -0.93 18.92 6.63
CA PHE A 218 -2.33 19.02 6.31
C PHE A 218 -3.15 18.97 7.60
N SER A 219 -3.77 20.07 7.98
CA SER A 219 -4.52 20.16 9.24
C SER A 219 -5.74 21.06 9.13
N THR A 220 -6.71 20.81 9.98
CA THR A 220 -7.89 21.65 10.16
C THR A 220 -8.41 21.53 11.59
N GLY A 221 -8.42 22.65 12.32
CA GLY A 221 -8.80 22.63 13.73
C GLY A 221 -7.99 21.61 14.55
N PRO A 222 -8.63 20.69 15.25
CA PRO A 222 -7.93 19.68 16.08
C PRO A 222 -7.49 18.44 15.28
N LEU A 223 -7.68 18.39 13.95
CA LEU A 223 -7.31 17.27 13.08
C LEU A 223 -6.03 17.57 12.31
N ALA A 224 -5.06 16.66 12.34
CA ALA A 224 -3.91 16.62 11.45
C ALA A 224 -3.98 15.34 10.60
N PHE A 225 -3.46 15.40 9.38
CA PHE A 225 -3.49 14.27 8.44
C PHE A 225 -2.08 13.83 8.10
N ALA A 226 -1.83 12.51 8.15
CA ALA A 226 -0.54 11.92 7.85
C ALA A 226 -0.72 10.57 7.17
N HIS A 227 -0.20 10.45 5.96
CA HIS A 227 -0.13 9.21 5.19
C HIS A 227 0.76 9.43 3.98
N SER A 228 1.43 8.39 3.49
CA SER A 228 2.27 8.49 2.27
C SER A 228 1.51 8.99 1.04
N ASP A 229 0.21 8.76 0.95
CA ASP A 229 -0.63 9.26 -0.14
C ASP A 229 -0.52 10.79 -0.33
N TRP A 230 -0.31 11.55 0.76
CA TRP A 230 -0.18 13.01 0.68
C TRP A 230 1.09 13.47 -0.05
N ALA A 231 2.13 12.62 -0.08
CA ALA A 231 3.32 12.84 -0.89
C ALA A 231 3.16 12.32 -2.32
N GLY A 232 2.12 11.54 -2.60
CA GLY A 232 1.92 10.89 -3.89
C GLY A 232 2.77 9.63 -4.11
N TYR A 233 3.47 9.18 -3.06
CA TYR A 233 4.32 7.98 -3.08
C TYR A 233 3.97 7.07 -1.92
N SER A 234 3.59 5.84 -2.19
CA SER A 234 3.25 4.85 -1.17
C SER A 234 4.52 4.15 -0.65
N VAL A 235 5.43 4.91 -0.04
CA VAL A 235 6.69 4.42 0.53
C VAL A 235 6.78 4.76 2.02
N PHE A 236 7.59 3.99 2.75
CA PHE A 236 7.76 4.13 4.19
C PHE A 236 8.32 5.50 4.59
N GLU A 237 9.30 6.01 3.85
CA GLU A 237 9.99 7.26 4.13
C GLU A 237 9.02 8.45 4.13
N GLU A 238 8.09 8.47 3.19
CA GLU A 238 7.06 9.50 3.11
C GLU A 238 6.05 9.37 4.26
N ALA A 239 5.63 8.16 4.58
CA ALA A 239 4.73 7.91 5.71
C ALA A 239 5.38 8.33 7.03
N PHE A 240 6.67 8.02 7.23
CA PHE A 240 7.43 8.38 8.41
C PHE A 240 7.58 9.90 8.54
N THR A 241 8.01 10.56 7.46
CA THR A 241 8.22 12.02 7.42
C THR A 241 6.93 12.77 7.74
N LEU A 242 5.84 12.44 7.05
CA LEU A 242 4.55 13.08 7.27
C LEU A 242 3.97 12.78 8.65
N GLY A 243 4.17 11.56 9.17
CA GLY A 243 3.78 11.19 10.52
C GLY A 243 4.55 11.97 11.59
N HIS A 244 5.87 12.12 11.41
CA HIS A 244 6.71 12.92 12.29
C HIS A 244 6.26 14.39 12.32
N MET A 245 6.05 14.99 11.14
CA MET A 245 5.56 16.36 11.02
C MET A 245 4.20 16.56 11.69
N ALA A 246 3.25 15.64 11.46
CA ALA A 246 1.94 15.70 12.10
C ALA A 246 2.02 15.60 13.62
N GLY A 247 2.96 14.82 14.15
CA GLY A 247 3.20 14.69 15.58
C GLY A 247 3.69 15.97 16.26
N HIS A 248 4.32 16.88 15.53
CA HIS A 248 4.76 18.19 16.06
C HIS A 248 3.64 19.23 16.17
N VAL A 249 2.56 19.08 15.41
CA VAL A 249 1.44 20.04 15.39
C VAL A 249 0.19 19.53 16.11
N ALA A 250 0.17 18.23 16.49
CA ALA A 250 -0.95 17.58 17.17
C ALA A 250 -0.98 17.78 18.70
#